data_d0602f775b2cfe91223c5e98edaeaaf3
#
_entry.id   d0602f775b2cfe91223c5e98edaeaaf3
#
_cell.length_a   1.000
_cell.length_b   1.000
_cell.length_c   1.000
_cell.angle_alpha   90.00
_cell.angle_beta   90.00
_cell.angle_gamma   90.00
#
_symmetry.space_group_name_H-M   'P 1'
#
loop_
_entity.id
_entity.type
_entity.pdbx_description
1 polymer ?
#
loop_
_entity_poly.entity_id
_entity_poly.type
_entity_poly.pdbx_seq_one_letter_code
_entity_poly.pdbx_strand_id
1 'polypeptide(L)' 'GLRIPEDISVIGIDADPTSKFMWPALTSVDSPTGDIGELAAVLLHKRMDGEPTVSYQSVRLCPTLKVFESTAAPSAE' A
#
# COMPACT_ATOMS: atom_id res chain seq x y z
N GLY A 1 -8.73 -8.82 27.18
CA GLY A 1 -8.64 -8.16 25.89
C GLY A 1 -8.79 -9.11 24.74
N LEU A 2 -8.92 -8.57 23.56
CA LEU A 2 -9.03 -9.38 22.34
C LEU A 2 -7.65 -9.81 21.86
N ARG A 3 -7.59 -11.00 21.30
CA ARG A 3 -6.36 -11.56 20.71
C ARG A 3 -6.37 -11.30 19.19
N ILE A 4 -5.21 -11.04 18.62
CA ILE A 4 -5.02 -10.84 17.19
C ILE A 4 -4.12 -12.00 16.68
N PRO A 5 -4.54 -12.79 15.69
CA PRO A 5 -5.79 -12.70 14.90
C PRO A 5 -6.94 -13.57 15.44
N GLU A 6 -6.79 -14.25 16.58
CA GLU A 6 -7.74 -15.27 17.03
C GLU A 6 -9.16 -14.71 17.23
N ASP A 7 -9.26 -13.55 17.88
CA ASP A 7 -10.54 -12.92 18.17
C ASP A 7 -10.90 -11.83 17.16
N ILE A 8 -9.90 -11.14 16.62
CA ILE A 8 -10.12 -10.04 15.67
C ILE A 8 -8.95 -9.98 14.70
N SER A 9 -9.27 -9.78 13.43
CA SER A 9 -8.25 -9.50 12.40
C SER A 9 -8.03 -8.01 12.27
N VAL A 10 -6.77 -7.62 12.03
CA VAL A 10 -6.39 -6.22 11.85
C VAL A 10 -5.65 -6.07 10.53
N ILE A 11 -6.03 -5.07 9.76
CA ILE A 11 -5.38 -4.74 8.50
C ILE A 11 -5.03 -3.26 8.49
N GLY A 12 -3.86 -2.94 7.97
CA GLY A 12 -3.39 -1.57 7.84
C GLY A 12 -3.37 -1.10 6.38
N ILE A 13 -3.23 0.19 6.19
CA ILE A 13 -3.04 0.81 4.88
C ILE A 13 -1.74 1.60 4.94
N ASP A 14 -0.84 1.36 3.97
CA ASP A 14 0.48 2.00 3.90
C ASP A 14 1.24 1.90 5.23
N ALA A 15 1.25 0.70 5.79
CA ALA A 15 1.94 0.45 7.05
C ALA A 15 3.45 0.70 6.92
N ASP A 16 4.05 1.15 8.02
CA ASP A 16 5.49 1.32 8.09
C ASP A 16 6.21 0.00 7.76
N PRO A 17 7.32 0.00 7.00
CA PRO A 17 8.06 -1.22 6.70
C PRO A 17 8.46 -2.03 7.94
N THR A 18 8.58 -1.38 9.10
CA THR A 18 8.88 -2.07 10.34
C THR A 18 7.71 -2.88 10.89
N SER A 19 6.49 -2.66 10.39
CA SER A 19 5.30 -3.36 10.89
C SER A 19 5.38 -4.87 10.72
N LYS A 20 6.14 -5.36 9.73
CA LYS A 20 6.33 -6.80 9.51
C LYS A 20 7.16 -7.46 10.61
N PHE A 21 7.88 -6.68 11.41
CA PHE A 21 8.65 -7.17 12.54
C PHE A 21 7.88 -7.13 13.86
N MET A 22 6.66 -6.60 13.83
CA MET A 22 5.78 -6.61 14.99
C MET A 22 5.19 -8.01 15.20
N TRP A 23 4.63 -8.24 16.36
CA TRP A 23 3.96 -9.50 16.64
C TRP A 23 2.52 -9.26 17.10
N PRO A 24 1.53 -9.77 16.38
CA PRO A 24 1.65 -10.42 15.06
C PRO A 24 2.00 -9.40 13.98
N ALA A 25 2.67 -9.85 12.93
CA ALA A 25 3.01 -8.98 11.81
C ALA A 25 1.74 -8.49 11.13
N LEU A 26 1.71 -7.20 10.79
CA LEU A 26 0.49 -6.54 10.31
C LEU A 26 0.25 -6.80 8.82
N THR A 27 -0.91 -7.40 8.50
CA THR A 27 -1.40 -7.47 7.13
C THR A 27 -1.70 -6.05 6.65
N SER A 28 -1.28 -5.70 5.44
CA SER A 28 -1.35 -4.33 4.98
C SER A 28 -1.66 -4.24 3.48
N VAL A 29 -2.41 -3.20 3.11
CA VAL A 29 -2.55 -2.77 1.72
C VAL A 29 -1.55 -1.65 1.49
N ASP A 30 -0.52 -1.93 0.69
CA ASP A 30 0.58 -1.00 0.49
C ASP A 30 0.51 -0.37 -0.89
N SER A 31 0.63 0.97 -0.94
CA SER A 31 0.75 1.70 -2.19
C SER A 31 2.13 1.49 -2.81
N PRO A 32 2.24 1.42 -4.16
CA PRO A 32 3.54 1.30 -4.83
C PRO A 32 4.26 2.65 -4.84
N THR A 33 4.76 3.08 -3.67
CA THR A 33 5.30 4.43 -3.49
C THR A 33 6.49 4.73 -4.37
N GLY A 34 7.37 3.73 -4.60
CA GLY A 34 8.52 3.89 -5.50
C GLY A 34 8.07 4.17 -6.93
N ASP A 35 7.11 3.39 -7.42
CA ASP A 35 6.58 3.54 -8.78
C ASP A 35 5.82 4.85 -8.94
N ILE A 36 5.06 5.25 -7.90
CA ILE A 36 4.34 6.53 -7.90
C ILE A 36 5.35 7.69 -8.02
N GLY A 37 6.42 7.68 -7.24
CA GLY A 37 7.44 8.71 -7.27
C GLY A 37 8.15 8.78 -8.62
N GLU A 38 8.52 7.63 -9.18
CA GLU A 38 9.20 7.55 -10.46
C GLU A 38 8.31 8.09 -11.59
N LEU A 39 7.05 7.65 -11.63
CA LEU A 39 6.10 8.10 -12.65
C LEU A 39 5.81 9.59 -12.52
N ALA A 40 5.65 10.08 -11.29
CA ALA A 40 5.43 11.51 -11.05
C ALA A 40 6.60 12.34 -11.57
N ALA A 41 7.83 11.89 -11.35
CA ALA A 41 9.02 12.58 -11.85
C ALA A 41 9.05 12.62 -13.37
N VAL A 42 8.71 11.52 -14.04
CA VAL A 42 8.65 11.44 -15.49
C VAL A 42 7.61 12.41 -16.06
N LEU A 43 6.42 12.43 -15.50
CA LEU A 43 5.34 13.29 -15.96
C LEU A 43 5.69 14.77 -15.75
N LEU A 44 6.27 15.11 -14.61
CA LEU A 44 6.67 16.46 -14.31
C LEU A 44 7.77 16.94 -15.27
N HIS A 45 8.76 16.08 -15.55
CA HIS A 45 9.85 16.38 -16.47
C HIS A 45 9.31 16.71 -17.86
N LYS A 46 8.38 15.92 -18.38
CA LYS A 46 7.76 16.17 -19.68
C LYS A 46 7.05 17.51 -19.73
N ARG A 47 6.36 17.89 -18.66
CA ARG A 47 5.68 19.18 -18.58
C ARG A 47 6.67 20.35 -18.52
N MET A 48 7.77 20.17 -17.80
CA MET A 48 8.81 21.19 -17.70
C MET A 48 9.51 21.43 -19.03
N ASP A 49 9.64 20.39 -19.86
CA ASP A 49 10.22 20.52 -21.20
C ASP A 49 9.29 21.23 -22.18
N GLY A 50 8.05 21.49 -21.77
CA GLY A 50 7.11 22.25 -22.59
C GLY A 50 6.61 21.51 -23.81
N GLU A 51 6.55 20.17 -23.78
CA GLU A 51 6.00 19.38 -24.88
C GLU A 51 4.53 19.77 -25.11
N PRO A 52 4.17 20.27 -26.32
CA PRO A 52 2.81 20.75 -26.54
C PRO A 52 1.76 19.66 -26.57
N THR A 53 2.18 18.39 -26.67
CA THR A 53 1.27 17.25 -26.67
C THR A 53 0.95 16.73 -25.28
N VAL A 54 1.63 17.25 -24.25
CA VAL A 54 1.40 16.80 -22.88
C VAL A 54 0.16 17.46 -22.32
N SER A 55 -0.90 16.70 -22.16
CA SER A 55 -2.12 17.14 -21.47
C SER A 55 -2.04 16.72 -20.00
N TYR A 56 -2.98 17.21 -19.20
CA TYR A 56 -3.11 16.75 -17.83
C TYR A 56 -3.49 15.29 -17.82
N GLN A 57 -2.67 14.47 -17.15
CA GLN A 57 -2.87 13.04 -17.06
C GLN A 57 -3.12 12.63 -15.62
N SER A 58 -4.01 11.66 -15.45
CA SER A 58 -4.23 10.99 -14.18
C SER A 58 -3.92 9.52 -14.37
N VAL A 59 -2.93 9.02 -13.63
CA VAL A 59 -2.53 7.62 -13.70
C VAL A 59 -2.78 6.96 -12.35
N ARG A 60 -3.43 5.81 -12.37
CA ARG A 60 -3.71 5.04 -11.16
C ARG A 60 -2.83 3.79 -11.14
N LEU A 61 -2.16 3.58 -10.01
CA LEU A 61 -1.38 2.38 -9.79
C LEU A 61 -2.08 1.50 -8.76
N CYS A 62 -2.00 0.18 -8.98
CA CYS A 62 -2.66 -0.76 -8.08
C CYS A 62 -1.85 -0.97 -6.82
N PRO A 63 -2.47 -0.87 -5.63
CA PRO A 63 -1.81 -1.25 -4.39
C PRO A 63 -1.65 -2.76 -4.29
N THR A 64 -0.79 -3.21 -3.39
CA THR A 64 -0.51 -4.62 -3.15
C THR A 64 -0.99 -5.01 -1.77
N LEU A 65 -1.74 -6.10 -1.67
CA LEU A 65 -2.11 -6.69 -0.38
C LEU A 65 -1.01 -7.63 0.07
N LYS A 66 -0.45 -7.36 1.25
CA LYS A 66 0.56 -8.20 1.89
C LYS A 66 -0.06 -8.85 3.12
N VAL A 67 -0.26 -10.17 3.06
CA VAL A 67 -0.91 -10.92 4.11
C VAL A 67 0.13 -11.47 5.09
N PHE A 68 -0.04 -11.12 6.36
CA PHE A 68 0.81 -11.58 7.45
C PHE A 68 -0.06 -12.20 8.55
N GLU A 69 0.46 -12.24 9.78
CA GLU A 69 -0.18 -12.99 10.86
C GLU A 69 -1.37 -12.29 11.51
N SER A 70 -1.57 -10.99 11.25
CA SER A 70 -2.64 -10.22 11.94
C SER A 70 -4.04 -10.50 11.42
N THR A 71 -4.17 -11.32 10.37
CA THR A 71 -5.47 -11.71 9.80
C THR A 71 -5.60 -13.22 9.76
N ALA A 72 -6.82 -13.70 9.92
CA ALA A 72 -7.12 -15.12 9.89
C ALA A 72 -8.57 -15.34 9.46
N ALA A 73 -8.89 -16.59 9.14
CA ALA A 73 -10.26 -16.98 8.84
C ALA A 73 -11.15 -16.72 10.07
N PRO A 74 -12.45 -16.48 9.86
CA PRO A 74 -13.37 -16.29 10.97
C PRO A 74 -13.37 -17.50 11.90
N SER A 75 -13.60 -17.23 13.19
CA SER A 75 -13.77 -18.29 14.17
C SER A 75 -14.98 -19.16 13.81
N ALA A 76 -14.87 -20.48 14.08
CA ALA A 76 -15.96 -21.41 13.80
C ALA A 76 -17.12 -21.29 14.79
N GLU A 77 -16.98 -20.49 15.83
CA GLU A 77 -18.01 -20.28 16.86
C GLU A 77 -18.86 -19.06 16.59
#